data_6c0b1c97cf3e22c3487439ecce0ced8d
#
_entry.id   6c0b1c97cf3e22c3487439ecce0ced8d
#
_cell.length_a   1.000
_cell.length_b   1.000
_cell.length_c   1.000
_cell.angle_alpha   90.00
_cell.angle_beta   90.00
_cell.angle_gamma   90.00
#
_symmetry.space_group_name_H-M   'P 1'
#
loop_
_entity.id
_entity.type
_entity.pdbx_description
1 polymer ?
#
loop_
_entity_poly.entity_id
_entity_poly.type
_entity_poly.pdbx_seq_one_letter_code
_entity_poly.pdbx_strand_id
1 'polypeptide(L)'
;MESILTSIKKMLGAEEGYEQFDTDIIMHINSVLMILTQLGVGPAEGFSIEDDIPTWGDFLDDSTKYESVKTYVFMKVKLIFDPPLSSAVIESMNKMINEFEWRLNMEAELSKSN
;
A
#
# COMPACT_ATOMS: atom_id res chain seq x y z
N MET A 1 15.31 7.67 0.02
CA MET A 1 14.17 6.75 0.18
C MET A 1 13.41 6.64 -1.13
N GLU A 2 13.05 5.44 -1.52
CA GLU A 2 12.27 5.24 -2.75
C GLU A 2 10.88 5.85 -2.63
N SER A 3 10.35 6.30 -3.77
CA SER A 3 8.98 6.78 -3.82
C SER A 3 7.99 5.63 -3.66
N ILE A 4 6.77 5.99 -3.29
CA ILE A 4 5.69 5.00 -3.17
C ILE A 4 5.47 4.30 -4.51
N LEU A 5 5.31 5.06 -5.58
CA LEU A 5 5.08 4.50 -6.92
C LEU A 5 6.22 3.59 -7.35
N THR A 6 7.47 4.05 -7.23
CA THR A 6 8.62 3.27 -7.66
C THR A 6 8.72 1.95 -6.90
N SER A 7 8.53 1.98 -5.58
CA SER A 7 8.63 0.76 -4.77
C SER A 7 7.54 -0.25 -5.12
N ILE A 8 6.31 0.19 -5.35
CA ILE A 8 5.22 -0.72 -5.73
C ILE A 8 5.45 -1.29 -7.12
N LYS A 9 5.91 -0.47 -8.08
CA LYS A 9 6.24 -0.95 -9.43
C LYS A 9 7.30 -2.04 -9.38
N LYS A 10 8.34 -1.86 -8.57
CA LYS A 10 9.38 -2.89 -8.40
C LYS A 10 8.81 -4.19 -7.86
N MET A 11 7.97 -4.10 -6.84
CA MET A 11 7.34 -5.29 -6.25
C MET A 11 6.40 -6.00 -7.23
N LEU A 12 5.79 -5.25 -8.15
CA LEU A 12 4.95 -5.83 -9.21
C LEU A 12 5.79 -6.45 -10.34
N GLY A 13 7.10 -6.23 -10.34
CA GLY A 13 7.99 -6.76 -11.39
C GLY A 13 8.07 -5.89 -12.64
N ALA A 14 7.63 -4.63 -12.56
CA ALA A 14 7.71 -3.73 -13.70
C ALA A 14 9.16 -3.32 -13.95
N GLU A 15 9.55 -3.26 -15.24
CA GLU A 15 10.88 -2.82 -15.60
C GLU A 15 11.08 -1.33 -15.27
N GLU A 16 12.31 -1.00 -14.87
CA GLU A 16 12.66 0.39 -14.58
C GLU A 16 12.45 1.25 -15.84
N GLY A 17 11.81 2.40 -15.66
CA GLY A 17 11.52 3.30 -16.76
C GLY A 17 10.28 2.97 -17.57
N TYR A 18 9.62 1.83 -17.31
CA TYR A 18 8.40 1.46 -18.00
C TYR A 18 7.21 2.18 -17.37
N GLU A 19 6.59 3.08 -18.13
CA GLU A 19 5.59 4.01 -17.59
C GLU A 19 4.17 3.77 -18.15
N GLN A 20 4.00 2.76 -18.99
CA GLN A 20 2.72 2.54 -19.68
C GLN A 20 1.53 2.40 -18.75
N PHE A 21 1.72 1.78 -17.58
CA PHE A 21 0.64 1.52 -16.63
C PHE A 21 0.68 2.41 -15.39
N ASP A 22 1.51 3.46 -15.39
CA ASP A 22 1.66 4.30 -14.20
C ASP A 22 0.35 4.92 -13.75
N THR A 23 -0.47 5.41 -14.68
CA THR A 23 -1.76 6.02 -14.34
C THR A 23 -2.67 5.02 -13.63
N ASP A 24 -2.74 3.79 -14.14
CA ASP A 24 -3.57 2.75 -13.54
C ASP A 24 -3.04 2.34 -12.17
N ILE A 25 -1.72 2.17 -12.06
CA ILE A 25 -1.09 1.78 -10.78
C ILE A 25 -1.31 2.87 -9.73
N ILE A 26 -1.13 4.14 -10.10
CA ILE A 26 -1.37 5.27 -9.20
C ILE A 26 -2.81 5.27 -8.70
N MET A 27 -3.77 5.03 -9.58
CA MET A 27 -5.18 4.97 -9.20
C MET A 27 -5.44 3.88 -8.17
N HIS A 28 -4.86 2.70 -8.38
CA HIS A 28 -5.01 1.58 -7.44
C HIS A 28 -4.31 1.88 -6.11
N ILE A 29 -3.10 2.46 -6.16
CA ILE A 29 -2.39 2.86 -4.94
C ILE A 29 -3.24 3.83 -4.14
N ASN A 30 -3.79 4.86 -4.78
CA ASN A 30 -4.59 5.86 -4.09
C ASN A 30 -5.85 5.26 -3.44
N SER A 31 -6.47 4.29 -4.10
CA SER A 31 -7.61 3.58 -3.52
C SER A 31 -7.21 2.86 -2.24
N VAL A 32 -6.04 2.24 -2.22
CA VAL A 32 -5.54 1.53 -1.04
C VAL A 32 -5.14 2.51 0.07
N LEU A 33 -4.51 3.63 -0.30
CA LEU A 33 -4.16 4.67 0.67
C LEU A 33 -5.41 5.23 1.35
N MET A 34 -6.51 5.34 0.62
CA MET A 34 -7.79 5.75 1.20
C MET A 34 -8.28 4.74 2.25
N ILE A 35 -8.16 3.44 1.95
CA ILE A 35 -8.53 2.40 2.90
C ILE A 35 -7.66 2.52 4.17
N LEU A 36 -6.36 2.74 4.00
CA LEU A 36 -5.45 2.92 5.12
C LEU A 36 -5.85 4.13 5.99
N THR A 37 -6.25 5.23 5.36
CA THR A 37 -6.75 6.39 6.08
C THR A 37 -7.96 6.02 6.93
N GLN A 38 -8.89 5.23 6.40
CA GLN A 38 -10.06 4.76 7.13
C GLN A 38 -9.70 3.85 8.30
N LEU A 39 -8.58 3.13 8.19
CA LEU A 39 -8.07 2.29 9.27
C LEU A 39 -7.29 3.08 10.33
N GLY A 40 -7.11 4.38 10.12
CA GLY A 40 -6.37 5.23 11.04
C GLY A 40 -4.88 5.31 10.77
N VAL A 41 -4.45 4.93 9.56
CA VAL A 41 -3.04 4.94 9.17
C VAL A 41 -2.76 6.15 8.27
N GLY A 42 -1.70 6.89 8.60
CA GLY A 42 -1.32 8.09 7.87
C GLY A 42 -2.10 9.32 8.30
N PRO A 43 -2.00 10.42 7.54
CA PRO A 43 -2.66 11.67 7.90
C PRO A 43 -4.19 11.52 7.94
N ALA A 44 -4.81 12.12 8.95
CA ALA A 44 -6.26 12.02 9.13
C ALA A 44 -7.04 12.60 7.95
N GLU A 45 -6.47 13.61 7.28
CA GLU A 45 -7.08 14.24 6.11
C GLU A 45 -6.95 13.42 4.83
N GLY A 46 -6.21 12.32 4.89
CA GLY A 46 -5.97 11.47 3.73
C GLY A 46 -4.66 11.78 3.03
N PHE A 47 -4.28 10.91 2.10
CA PHE A 47 -3.05 11.04 1.35
C PHE A 47 -3.23 10.39 -0.02
N SER A 48 -2.70 11.04 -1.04
CA SER A 48 -2.70 10.49 -2.40
C SER A 48 -1.44 10.90 -3.14
N ILE A 49 -1.13 10.17 -4.20
CA ILE A 49 0.03 10.47 -5.04
C ILE A 49 -0.44 10.77 -6.47
N GLU A 50 0.36 11.54 -7.21
CA GLU A 50 0.11 11.84 -8.62
C GLU A 50 1.28 11.43 -9.52
N ASP A 51 2.44 11.16 -8.90
CA ASP A 51 3.67 10.86 -9.62
C ASP A 51 4.60 10.02 -8.75
N ASP A 52 5.87 9.95 -9.13
CA ASP A 52 6.88 9.15 -8.44
C ASP A 52 7.71 9.95 -7.42
N ILE A 53 7.22 11.10 -7.01
CA ILE A 53 7.96 11.95 -6.05
C ILE A 53 7.63 11.60 -4.58
N PRO A 54 6.36 11.45 -4.17
CA PRO A 54 6.07 11.18 -2.75
C PRO A 54 6.66 9.87 -2.26
N THR A 55 7.20 9.89 -1.05
CA THR A 55 7.83 8.74 -0.41
C THR A 55 6.95 8.20 0.71
N TRP A 56 7.32 7.01 1.23
CA TRP A 56 6.63 6.46 2.40
C TRP A 56 6.76 7.36 3.62
N GLY A 57 7.87 8.09 3.73
CA GLY A 57 8.07 9.06 4.81
C GLY A 57 7.14 10.26 4.72
N ASP A 58 6.67 10.59 3.52
CA ASP A 58 5.68 11.64 3.35
C ASP A 58 4.30 11.20 3.83
N PHE A 59 4.02 9.90 3.74
CA PHE A 59 2.75 9.32 4.15
C PHE A 59 2.73 8.93 5.63
N LEU A 60 3.83 8.39 6.17
CA LEU A 60 3.91 7.83 7.51
C LEU A 60 4.95 8.54 8.37
N ASP A 61 4.59 8.84 9.62
CA ASP A 61 5.52 9.45 10.58
C ASP A 61 6.47 8.42 11.19
N ASP A 62 6.03 7.16 11.28
CA ASP A 62 6.77 6.11 11.97
C ASP A 62 7.43 5.17 10.97
N SER A 63 8.76 5.26 10.86
CA SER A 63 9.53 4.44 9.91
C SER A 63 9.44 2.94 10.20
N THR A 64 9.10 2.53 11.42
CA THR A 64 8.98 1.11 11.75
C THR A 64 7.80 0.46 11.03
N LYS A 65 6.87 1.25 10.51
CA LYS A 65 5.68 0.75 9.81
C LYS A 65 5.84 0.72 8.30
N TYR A 66 6.93 1.25 7.74
CA TYR A 66 7.09 1.36 6.29
C TYR A 66 6.96 0.02 5.58
N GLU A 67 7.66 -1.02 6.07
CA GLU A 67 7.68 -2.31 5.38
C GLU A 67 6.31 -3.00 5.43
N SER A 68 5.62 -2.98 6.57
CA SER A 68 4.31 -3.62 6.68
C SER A 68 3.27 -2.91 5.83
N VAL A 69 3.28 -1.58 5.82
CA VAL A 69 2.34 -0.80 5.02
C VAL A 69 2.64 -0.99 3.52
N LYS A 70 3.92 -0.97 3.14
CA LYS A 70 4.32 -1.21 1.76
C LYS A 70 3.85 -2.58 1.28
N THR A 71 4.04 -3.62 2.10
CA THR A 71 3.60 -4.98 1.78
C THR A 71 2.08 -5.04 1.61
N TYR A 72 1.35 -4.40 2.49
CA TYR A 72 -0.11 -4.35 2.42
C TYR A 72 -0.57 -3.68 1.11
N VAL A 73 -0.01 -2.52 0.79
CA VAL A 73 -0.35 -1.80 -0.45
C VAL A 73 -0.04 -2.65 -1.66
N PHE A 74 1.15 -3.27 -1.69
CA PHE A 74 1.53 -4.15 -2.78
C PHE A 74 0.52 -5.28 -2.98
N MET A 75 0.15 -5.98 -1.92
CA MET A 75 -0.76 -7.13 -2.04
C MET A 75 -2.13 -6.70 -2.59
N LYS A 76 -2.66 -5.57 -2.10
CA LYS A 76 -3.94 -5.07 -2.57
C LYS A 76 -3.87 -4.66 -4.04
N VAL A 77 -2.81 -3.95 -4.42
CA VAL A 77 -2.63 -3.52 -5.82
C VAL A 77 -2.42 -4.72 -6.73
N LYS A 78 -1.61 -5.70 -6.30
CA LYS A 78 -1.34 -6.92 -7.07
C LYS A 78 -2.63 -7.67 -7.39
N LEU A 79 -3.52 -7.82 -6.44
CA LEU A 79 -4.77 -8.54 -6.65
C LEU A 79 -5.70 -7.86 -7.66
N ILE A 80 -5.61 -6.53 -7.77
CA ILE A 80 -6.45 -5.78 -8.71
C ILE A 80 -5.79 -5.66 -10.08
N PHE A 81 -4.52 -5.29 -10.10
CA PHE A 81 -3.81 -4.92 -11.33
C PHE A 81 -3.25 -6.14 -12.08
N ASP A 82 -2.69 -7.09 -11.34
CA ASP A 82 -2.01 -8.25 -11.93
C ASP A 82 -2.15 -9.45 -11.00
N PRO A 83 -3.37 -10.00 -10.86
CA PRO A 83 -3.61 -11.06 -9.89
C PRO A 83 -2.83 -12.33 -10.23
N PRO A 84 -2.39 -13.08 -9.19
CA PRO A 84 -1.75 -14.38 -9.40
C PRO A 84 -2.69 -15.34 -10.13
N LEU A 85 -2.12 -16.30 -10.86
CA LEU A 85 -2.93 -17.29 -11.58
C LEU A 85 -3.48 -18.37 -10.65
N SER A 86 -2.82 -18.62 -9.53
CA SER A 86 -3.22 -19.67 -8.58
C SER A 86 -4.27 -19.15 -7.61
N SER A 87 -5.42 -19.85 -7.55
CA SER A 87 -6.46 -19.51 -6.57
C SER A 87 -5.98 -19.71 -5.14
N ALA A 88 -5.08 -20.67 -4.91
CA ALA A 88 -4.51 -20.90 -3.58
C ALA A 88 -3.66 -19.70 -3.12
N VAL A 89 -2.88 -19.12 -4.05
CA VAL A 89 -2.07 -17.94 -3.75
C VAL A 89 -2.97 -16.73 -3.47
N ILE A 90 -4.02 -16.54 -4.27
CA ILE A 90 -4.99 -15.46 -4.06
C ILE A 90 -5.63 -15.59 -2.68
N GLU A 91 -6.05 -16.79 -2.30
CA GLU A 91 -6.66 -17.02 -0.99
C GLU A 91 -5.68 -16.72 0.15
N SER A 92 -4.42 -17.14 0.02
CA SER A 92 -3.38 -16.83 1.00
C SER A 92 -3.15 -15.33 1.13
N MET A 93 -3.11 -14.61 0.00
CA MET A 93 -2.95 -13.16 0.01
C MET A 93 -4.12 -12.46 0.70
N ASN A 94 -5.35 -12.93 0.44
CA ASN A 94 -6.53 -12.35 1.09
C ASN A 94 -6.48 -12.54 2.61
N LYS A 95 -6.03 -13.70 3.08
CA LYS A 95 -5.86 -13.94 4.52
C LYS A 95 -4.83 -12.99 5.11
N MET A 96 -3.70 -12.80 4.45
CA MET A 96 -2.66 -11.88 4.90
C MET A 96 -3.16 -10.43 4.91
N ILE A 97 -3.89 -10.04 3.88
CA ILE A 97 -4.46 -8.69 3.79
C ILE A 97 -5.39 -8.44 4.98
N ASN A 98 -6.28 -9.40 5.28
CA ASN A 98 -7.20 -9.27 6.40
C ASN A 98 -6.46 -9.14 7.73
N GLU A 99 -5.40 -9.93 7.91
CA GLU A 99 -4.59 -9.85 9.12
C GLU A 99 -3.87 -8.51 9.24
N PHE A 100 -3.29 -8.00 8.14
CA PHE A 100 -2.67 -6.69 8.15
C PHE A 100 -3.67 -5.59 8.50
N GLU A 101 -4.86 -5.65 7.93
CA GLU A 101 -5.90 -4.65 8.21
C GLU A 101 -6.27 -4.63 9.69
N TRP A 102 -6.43 -5.80 10.27
CA TRP A 102 -6.75 -5.91 11.69
C TRP A 102 -5.62 -5.34 12.56
N ARG A 103 -4.36 -5.72 12.27
CA ARG A 103 -3.21 -5.25 13.04
C ARG A 103 -3.00 -3.76 12.92
N LEU A 104 -3.10 -3.22 11.70
CA LEU A 104 -2.91 -1.78 11.48
C LEU A 104 -4.00 -0.97 12.18
N ASN A 105 -5.23 -1.45 12.14
CA ASN A 105 -6.34 -0.78 12.82
C ASN A 105 -6.16 -0.83 14.34
N MET A 106 -5.75 -1.97 14.88
CA MET A 106 -5.49 -2.12 16.31
C MET A 106 -4.38 -1.18 16.78
N GLU A 107 -3.28 -1.09 16.03
CA GLU A 107 -2.19 -0.19 16.37
C GLU A 107 -2.65 1.27 16.37
N ALA A 108 -3.45 1.65 15.38
CA ALA A 108 -3.99 3.01 15.29
C ALA A 108 -4.90 3.33 16.48
N GLU A 109 -5.76 2.39 16.89
CA GLU A 109 -6.64 2.58 18.04
C GLU A 109 -5.86 2.70 19.35
N LEU A 110 -4.82 1.87 19.52
CA LEU A 110 -3.97 1.93 20.71
C LEU A 110 -3.22 3.28 20.78
N SER A 111 -2.77 3.80 19.64
CA SER A 111 -2.11 5.11 19.61
C SER A 111 -3.04 6.23 20.03
N LYS A 112 -4.31 6.16 19.68
CA LYS A 112 -5.31 7.16 20.06
C LYS A 112 -5.67 7.09 21.55
N SER A 113 -5.53 5.92 22.16
CA SER A 113 -5.85 5.71 23.57
C SER A 113 -4.83 6.33 24.51
N ASN A 114 -3.65 6.66 24.00
CA ASN A 114 -2.58 7.27 24.77
C ASN A 114 -2.62 8.80 24.62
#